data_49bf822b58e8909c8b81e81f70ea53bc
#
_entry.id   49bf822b58e8909c8b81e81f70ea53bc
#
_cell.length_a   1.000
_cell.length_b   1.000
_cell.length_c   1.000
_cell.angle_alpha   90.00
_cell.angle_beta   90.00
_cell.angle_gamma   90.00
#
_symmetry.space_group_name_H-M   'P 1'
#
loop_
_entity.id
_entity.type
_entity.pdbx_description
1 polymer ?
#
loop_
_entity_poly.entity_id
_entity_poly.type
_entity_poly.pdbx_seq_one_letter_code
_entity_poly.pdbx_strand_id
1 'polypeptide(L)'
;MSAEGSASDWIAWGKVRAREEGGGLEMVVDGLTTQAKYYKPLIYEFFRKAWRGSRPAWGEFSVEIYMEYVGEPPWLDLDNLAKALLDSIKGYAFHDDAQVGRLLVERRPGERERILIRVSRRG
;
A
#
# COMPACT_ATOMS: atom_id res chain seq x y z
N MET A 1 1.02 -15.37 -21.66
CA MET A 1 1.80 -15.68 -20.63
C MET A 1 2.12 -14.59 -19.62
N SER A 2 1.87 -13.44 -19.91
CA SER A 2 2.13 -12.36 -18.99
C SER A 2 1.48 -12.56 -17.62
N ALA A 3 0.37 -13.23 -17.54
CA ALA A 3 -0.30 -13.42 -16.26
C ALA A 3 0.57 -14.17 -15.27
N GLU A 4 1.36 -15.07 -15.76
CA GLU A 4 2.25 -15.82 -14.88
C GLU A 4 3.35 -14.93 -14.36
N GLY A 5 3.88 -14.08 -15.22
CA GLY A 5 4.88 -13.14 -14.79
C GLY A 5 4.38 -12.26 -13.68
N SER A 6 3.14 -11.83 -13.80
CA SER A 6 2.52 -11.00 -12.78
C SER A 6 2.56 -11.65 -11.41
N ALA A 7 2.18 -12.92 -11.35
CA ALA A 7 2.15 -13.64 -10.08
C ALA A 7 3.54 -13.75 -9.47
N SER A 8 4.57 -13.96 -10.29
CA SER A 8 5.93 -14.14 -9.79
C SER A 8 6.59 -12.82 -9.40
N ASP A 9 6.00 -11.69 -9.79
CA ASP A 9 6.53 -10.38 -9.43
C ASP A 9 6.22 -9.98 -8.00
N TRP A 10 5.26 -10.64 -7.38
CA TRP A 10 4.86 -10.29 -6.02
C TRP A 10 5.88 -10.83 -5.01
N ILE A 11 6.26 -9.95 -4.09
CA ILE A 11 7.12 -10.31 -2.96
C ILE A 11 6.25 -10.26 -1.72
N ALA A 12 6.33 -11.27 -0.88
CA ALA A 12 5.44 -11.39 0.27
C ALA A 12 6.23 -11.60 1.57
N TRP A 13 5.71 -11.05 2.64
CA TRP A 13 6.20 -11.28 4.00
C TRP A 13 5.03 -11.07 4.94
N GLY A 14 4.68 -12.12 5.69
CA GLY A 14 3.56 -12.04 6.61
C GLY A 14 2.26 -11.73 5.87
N LYS A 15 1.57 -10.71 6.31
CA LYS A 15 0.30 -10.29 5.70
C LYS A 15 0.47 -9.29 4.57
N VAL A 16 1.71 -8.95 4.23
CA VAL A 16 2.00 -7.90 3.25
C VAL A 16 2.62 -8.51 2.01
N ARG A 17 2.17 -8.06 0.84
CA ARG A 17 2.84 -8.38 -0.40
C ARG A 17 2.81 -7.16 -1.30
N ALA A 18 3.83 -7.03 -2.13
CA ALA A 18 3.95 -5.88 -3.00
C ALA A 18 4.72 -6.23 -4.25
N ARG A 19 4.57 -5.38 -5.27
CA ARG A 19 5.36 -5.49 -6.49
C ARG A 19 5.58 -4.09 -7.06
N GLU A 20 6.62 -3.97 -7.85
CA GLU A 20 6.87 -2.74 -8.60
C GLU A 20 6.01 -2.73 -9.85
N GLU A 21 5.54 -1.55 -10.22
CA GLU A 21 4.75 -1.41 -11.43
C GLU A 21 4.93 -0.02 -12.00
N GLY A 22 5.52 0.07 -13.21
CA GLY A 22 5.60 1.32 -13.94
C GLY A 22 6.25 2.47 -13.19
N GLY A 23 7.30 2.20 -12.44
CA GLY A 23 7.96 3.22 -11.64
C GLY A 23 7.28 3.49 -10.32
N GLY A 24 6.22 2.74 -10.03
CA GLY A 24 5.51 2.85 -8.78
C GLY A 24 5.45 1.51 -8.05
N LEU A 25 4.41 1.34 -7.27
CA LEU A 25 4.31 0.22 -6.35
C LEU A 25 2.86 -0.16 -6.14
N GLU A 26 2.58 -1.46 -6.13
CA GLU A 26 1.30 -1.97 -5.66
C GLU A 26 1.56 -2.80 -4.42
N MET A 27 0.72 -2.61 -3.40
CA MET A 27 0.85 -3.33 -2.15
C MET A 27 -0.52 -3.80 -1.67
N VAL A 28 -0.53 -4.99 -1.08
CA VAL A 28 -1.74 -5.54 -0.46
C VAL A 28 -1.39 -5.94 0.97
N VAL A 29 -2.23 -5.53 1.92
CA VAL A 29 -2.10 -5.96 3.31
C VAL A 29 -3.38 -6.71 3.66
N ASP A 30 -3.25 -7.98 3.98
CA ASP A 30 -4.41 -8.83 4.29
C ASP A 30 -4.96 -8.50 5.67
N GLY A 31 -6.30 -8.49 5.77
CA GLY A 31 -7.00 -8.26 7.02
C GLY A 31 -7.29 -6.79 7.28
N LEU A 32 -8.30 -6.56 8.10
CA LEU A 32 -8.68 -5.21 8.51
C LEU A 32 -8.65 -5.11 10.03
N THR A 33 -8.47 -3.89 10.51
CA THR A 33 -8.47 -3.61 11.94
C THR A 33 -9.10 -2.25 12.17
N THR A 34 -9.51 -1.97 13.39
CA THR A 34 -10.06 -0.67 13.74
C THR A 34 -8.98 0.33 14.14
N GLN A 35 -7.71 -0.11 14.21
CA GLN A 35 -6.61 0.77 14.60
C GLN A 35 -5.60 0.87 13.47
N ALA A 36 -5.58 2.03 12.83
CA ALA A 36 -4.71 2.25 11.67
C ALA A 36 -3.23 2.03 11.98
N LYS A 37 -2.81 2.37 13.18
CA LYS A 37 -1.40 2.22 13.57
C LYS A 37 -0.91 0.77 13.53
N TYR A 38 -1.83 -0.17 13.54
CA TYR A 38 -1.50 -1.58 13.48
C TYR A 38 -0.76 -1.94 12.18
N TYR A 39 -1.02 -1.21 11.12
CA TYR A 39 -0.41 -1.51 9.83
C TYR A 39 1.06 -1.13 9.73
N LYS A 40 1.50 -0.16 10.55
CA LYS A 40 2.88 0.33 10.45
C LYS A 40 3.93 -0.75 10.69
N PRO A 41 3.87 -1.51 11.79
CA PRO A 41 4.88 -2.55 11.99
C PRO A 41 4.82 -3.64 10.94
N LEU A 42 3.63 -3.97 10.43
CA LEU A 42 3.52 -4.98 9.39
C LEU A 42 4.26 -4.55 8.12
N ILE A 43 4.06 -3.32 7.71
CA ILE A 43 4.67 -2.81 6.48
C ILE A 43 6.17 -2.59 6.67
N TYR A 44 6.59 -2.07 7.82
CA TYR A 44 8.01 -1.91 8.12
C TYR A 44 8.75 -3.24 8.07
N GLU A 45 8.16 -4.29 8.68
CA GLU A 45 8.78 -5.61 8.65
C GLU A 45 8.90 -6.13 7.22
N PHE A 46 7.86 -5.93 6.42
CA PHE A 46 7.90 -6.35 5.04
C PHE A 46 9.07 -5.70 4.30
N PHE A 47 9.20 -4.38 4.41
CA PHE A 47 10.28 -3.67 3.71
C PHE A 47 11.66 -4.10 4.21
N ARG A 48 11.80 -4.25 5.53
CA ARG A 48 13.09 -4.63 6.09
C ARG A 48 13.49 -6.06 5.73
N LYS A 49 12.53 -6.97 5.75
CA LYS A 49 12.84 -8.40 5.65
C LYS A 49 12.80 -8.93 4.23
N ALA A 50 11.93 -8.41 3.41
CA ALA A 50 11.64 -9.05 2.13
C ALA A 50 11.85 -8.17 0.90
N TRP A 51 11.64 -6.87 1.03
CA TRP A 51 11.61 -5.99 -0.15
C TRP A 51 13.01 -5.82 -0.73
N ARG A 52 13.12 -6.09 -2.03
CA ARG A 52 14.36 -5.91 -2.78
C ARG A 52 14.13 -5.04 -4.01
N GLY A 53 13.05 -4.30 -3.99
CA GLY A 53 12.67 -3.46 -5.11
C GLY A 53 13.45 -2.18 -5.20
N SER A 54 12.93 -1.26 -6.00
CA SER A 54 13.59 0.02 -6.26
C SER A 54 13.75 0.84 -5.01
N ARG A 55 14.70 1.75 -5.07
CA ARG A 55 14.87 2.75 -4.03
C ARG A 55 13.81 3.82 -4.19
N PRO A 56 13.57 4.62 -3.15
CA PRO A 56 12.61 5.72 -3.27
C PRO A 56 13.02 6.66 -4.40
N ALA A 57 12.01 7.19 -5.07
CA ALA A 57 12.23 8.03 -6.25
C ALA A 57 11.79 9.46 -5.97
N TRP A 58 12.33 10.40 -6.74
CA TRP A 58 11.91 11.79 -6.72
C TRP A 58 10.81 11.99 -7.75
N GLY A 59 10.17 13.14 -7.70
CA GLY A 59 9.07 13.46 -8.58
C GLY A 59 7.76 13.45 -7.83
N GLU A 60 6.69 13.63 -8.57
CA GLU A 60 5.35 13.67 -7.97
C GLU A 60 4.65 12.35 -8.14
N PHE A 61 3.92 11.94 -7.10
CA PHE A 61 3.21 10.66 -7.09
C PHE A 61 1.74 10.84 -6.80
N SER A 62 0.96 9.88 -7.28
CA SER A 62 -0.44 9.70 -6.92
C SER A 62 -0.52 8.44 -6.06
N VAL A 63 -1.26 8.52 -4.96
CA VAL A 63 -1.44 7.38 -4.06
C VAL A 63 -2.93 7.08 -3.96
N GLU A 64 -3.29 5.82 -4.19
CA GLU A 64 -4.66 5.34 -4.02
C GLU A 64 -4.68 4.27 -2.95
N ILE A 65 -5.60 4.42 -2.01
CA ILE A 65 -5.74 3.50 -0.88
C ILE A 65 -7.19 3.05 -0.83
N TYR A 66 -7.40 1.73 -0.85
CA TYR A 66 -8.73 1.17 -0.76
C TYR A 66 -8.81 0.25 0.43
N MET A 67 -9.79 0.49 1.30
CA MET A 67 -10.10 -0.43 2.39
C MET A 67 -11.23 -1.31 1.90
N GLU A 68 -10.88 -2.53 1.49
CA GLU A 68 -11.85 -3.48 1.00
C GLU A 68 -12.41 -4.27 2.18
N TYR A 69 -13.72 -4.30 2.30
CA TYR A 69 -14.38 -4.95 3.45
C TYR A 69 -15.47 -5.89 2.98
N VAL A 70 -15.81 -6.85 3.84
CA VAL A 70 -16.88 -7.80 3.59
C VAL A 70 -17.94 -7.55 4.66
N GLY A 71 -19.20 -7.40 4.22
CA GLY A 71 -20.29 -7.14 5.16
C GLY A 71 -20.26 -5.71 5.67
N GLU A 72 -20.12 -5.55 6.97
CA GLU A 72 -20.07 -4.22 7.58
C GLU A 72 -18.64 -3.69 7.59
N PRO A 73 -18.41 -2.43 7.19
CA PRO A 73 -17.06 -1.89 7.28
C PRO A 73 -16.67 -1.67 8.73
N PRO A 74 -15.40 -1.89 9.07
CA PRO A 74 -14.94 -1.63 10.42
C PRO A 74 -14.94 -0.13 10.72
N TRP A 75 -15.04 0.21 11.98
CA TRP A 75 -14.95 1.61 12.43
C TRP A 75 -13.49 2.04 12.37
N LEU A 76 -13.06 2.42 11.21
CA LEU A 76 -11.69 2.86 10.96
C LEU A 76 -11.75 4.19 10.22
N ASP A 77 -11.11 5.20 10.81
CA ASP A 77 -11.05 6.54 10.26
C ASP A 77 -10.12 6.53 9.05
N LEU A 78 -10.64 6.91 7.89
CA LEU A 78 -9.86 6.91 6.66
C LEU A 78 -8.68 7.87 6.70
N ASP A 79 -8.82 9.01 7.40
CA ASP A 79 -7.71 9.94 7.57
C ASP A 79 -6.56 9.30 8.31
N ASN A 80 -6.85 8.60 9.39
CA ASN A 80 -5.83 7.93 10.18
C ASN A 80 -5.21 6.78 9.40
N LEU A 81 -6.02 6.07 8.62
CA LEU A 81 -5.51 5.02 7.76
C LEU A 81 -4.51 5.57 6.75
N ALA A 82 -4.89 6.64 6.07
CA ALA A 82 -4.02 7.24 5.06
C ALA A 82 -2.70 7.70 5.69
N LYS A 83 -2.78 8.36 6.84
CA LYS A 83 -1.58 8.84 7.53
C LYS A 83 -0.65 7.70 7.90
N ALA A 84 -1.20 6.63 8.48
CA ALA A 84 -0.38 5.50 8.89
C ALA A 84 0.28 4.81 7.69
N LEU A 85 -0.47 4.68 6.59
CA LEU A 85 0.07 4.02 5.40
C LEU A 85 1.13 4.87 4.71
N LEU A 86 0.89 6.17 4.57
CA LEU A 86 1.89 7.06 3.97
C LEU A 86 3.17 7.07 4.80
N ASP A 87 3.05 7.13 6.12
CA ASP A 87 4.22 7.05 7.00
C ASP A 87 4.98 5.75 6.80
N SER A 88 4.26 4.66 6.56
CA SER A 88 4.88 3.34 6.44
C SER A 88 5.66 3.16 5.14
N ILE A 89 5.19 3.77 4.05
CA ILE A 89 5.84 3.59 2.75
C ILE A 89 6.83 4.71 2.42
N LYS A 90 6.82 5.78 3.19
CA LYS A 90 7.80 6.85 3.04
C LYS A 90 9.21 6.30 3.29
N GLY A 91 10.14 6.68 2.46
CA GLY A 91 11.49 6.14 2.51
C GLY A 91 11.70 4.90 1.67
N TYR A 92 10.60 4.32 1.17
CA TYR A 92 10.66 3.14 0.30
C TYR A 92 10.04 3.42 -1.05
N ALA A 93 8.86 4.03 -1.08
CA ALA A 93 8.19 4.36 -2.34
C ALA A 93 8.59 5.74 -2.84
N PHE A 94 8.73 6.70 -1.94
CA PHE A 94 9.16 8.06 -2.24
C PHE A 94 9.90 8.60 -1.03
N HIS A 95 10.53 9.76 -1.17
CA HIS A 95 11.36 10.31 -0.09
C HIS A 95 10.56 11.06 0.95
N ASP A 96 9.49 11.74 0.55
CA ASP A 96 8.72 12.55 1.47
C ASP A 96 7.27 12.64 1.03
N ASP A 97 6.37 12.79 2.00
CA ASP A 97 4.94 12.89 1.74
C ASP A 97 4.60 14.08 0.85
N ALA A 98 5.44 15.10 0.84
CA ALA A 98 5.23 16.27 -0.02
C ALA A 98 5.24 15.92 -1.51
N GLN A 99 5.78 14.76 -1.86
CA GLN A 99 5.78 14.29 -3.25
C GLN A 99 4.42 13.74 -3.67
N VAL A 100 3.50 13.52 -2.74
CA VAL A 100 2.17 13.02 -3.06
C VAL A 100 1.29 14.19 -3.48
N GLY A 101 1.04 14.29 -4.78
CA GLY A 101 0.22 15.37 -5.32
C GLY A 101 -1.25 15.02 -5.46
N ARG A 102 -1.57 13.73 -5.35
CA ARG A 102 -2.94 13.25 -5.39
C ARG A 102 -3.09 12.09 -4.44
N LEU A 103 -4.10 12.15 -3.58
CA LEU A 103 -4.35 11.09 -2.61
C LEU A 103 -5.82 10.73 -2.66
N LEU A 104 -6.11 9.47 -2.95
CA LEU A 104 -7.46 8.93 -2.92
C LEU A 104 -7.53 7.86 -1.84
N VAL A 105 -8.49 7.98 -0.94
CA VAL A 105 -8.70 7.00 0.12
C VAL A 105 -10.18 6.68 0.16
N GLU A 106 -10.55 5.42 0.02
CA GLU A 106 -11.96 5.09 0.08
C GLU A 106 -12.21 3.68 0.59
N ARG A 107 -13.41 3.48 1.12
CA ARG A 107 -13.92 2.17 1.46
C ARG A 107 -14.54 1.54 0.24
N ARG A 108 -14.40 0.23 0.14
CA ARG A 108 -14.93 -0.49 -1.02
C ARG A 108 -15.43 -1.85 -0.57
N PRO A 109 -16.69 -2.19 -0.85
CA PRO A 109 -17.15 -3.55 -0.55
C PRO A 109 -16.46 -4.52 -1.49
N GLY A 110 -16.16 -5.72 -1.00
CA GLY A 110 -15.48 -6.73 -1.80
C GLY A 110 -15.64 -8.09 -1.20
N GLU A 111 -14.80 -9.01 -1.66
CA GLU A 111 -14.88 -10.41 -1.26
C GLU A 111 -13.87 -10.80 -0.19
N ARG A 112 -12.96 -9.89 0.13
CA ARG A 112 -11.91 -10.12 1.12
C ARG A 112 -11.72 -8.87 1.93
N GLU A 113 -11.24 -9.05 3.16
CA GLU A 113 -10.87 -7.91 4.01
C GLU A 113 -9.39 -7.64 3.82
N ARG A 114 -9.08 -6.48 3.24
CA ARG A 114 -7.68 -6.13 2.94
C ARG A 114 -7.55 -4.66 2.64
N ILE A 115 -6.30 -4.19 2.69
CA ILE A 115 -5.94 -2.84 2.26
C ILE A 115 -5.20 -2.97 0.93
N LEU A 116 -5.58 -2.17 -0.04
CA LEU A 116 -4.90 -2.08 -1.33
C LEU A 116 -4.28 -0.71 -1.44
N ILE A 117 -3.00 -0.66 -1.82
CA ILE A 117 -2.28 0.61 -1.98
C ILE A 117 -1.65 0.61 -3.36
N ARG A 118 -1.86 1.69 -4.09
CA ARG A 118 -1.20 1.87 -5.38
C ARG A 118 -0.50 3.21 -5.40
N VAL A 119 0.79 3.18 -5.68
CA VAL A 119 1.62 4.39 -5.83
C VAL A 119 2.02 4.48 -7.29
N SER A 120 1.69 5.60 -7.93
CA SER A 120 1.97 5.79 -9.36
C SER A 120 2.64 7.13 -9.56
N ARG A 121 3.55 7.18 -10.53
CA ARG A 121 4.18 8.46 -10.87
C ARG A 121 3.17 9.33 -11.60
N ARG A 122 3.21 10.62 -11.31
CA ARG A 122 2.40 11.62 -12.02
C ARG A 122 3.27 12.35 -13.01
N GLY A 123 2.73 12.51 -14.18
CA GLY A 123 3.42 13.24 -15.24
C GLY A 123 4.50 12.41 -15.90
#